data_e25b6b7d6ab6f4b823bb6e0703b98d6d
#
_entry.id   e25b6b7d6ab6f4b823bb6e0703b98d6d
#
_cell.length_a   1.000
_cell.length_b   1.000
_cell.length_c   1.000
_cell.angle_alpha   90.00
_cell.angle_beta   90.00
_cell.angle_gamma   90.00
#
_symmetry.space_group_name_H-M   'P 1'
#
loop_
_entity.id
_entity.type
_entity.pdbx_description
1 polymer ?
#
loop_
_entity_poly.entity_id
_entity_poly.type
_entity_poly.pdbx_seq_one_letter_code
_entity_poly.pdbx_strand_id
1 'polypeptide(L)'
;MGNYVSRRIMSLSTLVIVIFIAGCAGDVKNKKQPGPKNAAVAIPADAWKAPDTVTIPAGKAGEMIRYGRELIAHTANYLGPKGSVAQLTNGMNCQNCHLDGGSHLFGNNFASFIATYPKMSPRSGKVDIADDRFVECFKRSLSGKSPDTTRKEIQAMLAYMKWMGNEVKRGAKLFGNATEKLPYLSTAADTAKGRLVFVAKCKSCHGSNGEGVLAADQKSYAYPPLWGAHSYNDGAGMYRIGNLAGFVKNNMPFGATYQKPQLSNDEAWNVAAFINSQPRPHFDNSKDWPAIDKKPIDLPFGPYADGFSEHQHKFGPFKPIADWQKTHPSKKS
;
A
#
# COMPACT_ATOMS: atom_id res chain seq x y z
N MET A 1 -51.95 -4.16 -70.87
CA MET A 1 -53.16 -3.76 -70.17
C MET A 1 -52.68 -3.27 -68.80
N GLY A 2 -52.42 -2.04 -68.57
CA GLY A 2 -53.18 -0.80 -68.56
C GLY A 2 -53.68 -0.60 -67.13
N ASN A 3 -53.13 0.34 -66.43
CA ASN A 3 -53.92 1.41 -65.84
C ASN A 3 -53.03 2.33 -65.00
N TYR A 4 -52.87 3.52 -65.53
CA TYR A 4 -52.37 4.72 -64.86
C TYR A 4 -53.43 5.21 -63.86
N VAL A 5 -53.07 5.46 -62.58
CA VAL A 5 -53.83 6.30 -61.68
C VAL A 5 -52.92 7.44 -61.17
N SER A 6 -53.20 8.64 -61.72
CA SER A 6 -52.69 9.94 -61.27
C SER A 6 -53.15 10.24 -59.86
N ARG A 7 -52.25 10.60 -58.93
CA ARG A 7 -52.63 11.24 -57.68
C ARG A 7 -51.92 12.60 -57.57
N ARG A 8 -52.81 13.60 -57.36
CA ARG A 8 -52.53 15.00 -57.23
C ARG A 8 -51.68 15.27 -55.96
N ILE A 9 -50.67 16.09 -56.16
CA ILE A 9 -49.87 16.67 -55.10
C ILE A 9 -50.64 17.85 -54.50
N MET A 10 -51.01 17.72 -53.23
CA MET A 10 -51.51 18.84 -52.41
C MET A 10 -50.29 19.39 -51.62
N SER A 11 -49.90 20.60 -51.98
CA SER A 11 -48.90 21.39 -51.29
C SER A 11 -49.50 21.93 -49.96
N LEU A 12 -48.96 21.47 -48.81
CA LEU A 12 -49.22 22.01 -47.50
C LEU A 12 -48.04 22.91 -47.11
N SER A 13 -48.27 24.22 -47.16
CA SER A 13 -47.31 25.22 -46.68
C SER A 13 -47.26 25.19 -45.16
N THR A 14 -46.20 24.69 -44.59
CA THR A 14 -45.96 24.70 -43.15
C THR A 14 -45.27 26.02 -42.76
N LEU A 15 -45.94 26.84 -42.02
CA LEU A 15 -45.44 28.10 -41.45
C LEU A 15 -44.49 27.73 -40.29
N VAL A 16 -43.20 27.95 -40.44
CA VAL A 16 -42.19 27.75 -39.39
C VAL A 16 -42.13 29.00 -38.51
N ILE A 17 -42.68 28.93 -37.32
CA ILE A 17 -42.52 29.97 -36.30
C ILE A 17 -41.16 29.74 -35.60
N VAL A 18 -40.19 30.61 -35.88
CA VAL A 18 -38.90 30.63 -35.18
C VAL A 18 -39.08 31.40 -33.88
N ILE A 19 -39.12 30.66 -32.74
CA ILE A 19 -39.10 31.27 -31.42
C ILE A 19 -37.63 31.47 -31.05
N PHE A 20 -37.17 32.74 -31.01
CA PHE A 20 -35.89 33.12 -30.42
C PHE A 20 -36.00 33.03 -28.90
N ILE A 21 -35.42 31.96 -28.31
CA ILE A 21 -35.19 31.91 -26.88
C ILE A 21 -33.82 32.57 -26.63
N ALA A 22 -33.86 33.79 -26.11
CA ALA A 22 -32.66 34.44 -25.57
C ALA A 22 -32.24 33.73 -24.30
N GLY A 23 -31.38 32.74 -24.44
CA GLY A 23 -30.72 32.05 -23.32
C GLY A 23 -29.62 32.94 -22.75
N CYS A 24 -29.79 33.44 -21.54
CA CYS A 24 -28.71 34.03 -20.76
C CYS A 24 -27.66 32.93 -20.52
N ALA A 25 -26.59 32.94 -21.32
CA ALA A 25 -25.38 32.19 -21.05
C ALA A 25 -24.68 32.81 -19.83
N GLY A 26 -25.02 32.34 -18.64
CA GLY A 26 -24.24 32.60 -17.44
C GLY A 26 -22.91 31.87 -17.57
N ASP A 27 -21.80 32.62 -17.70
CA ASP A 27 -20.46 32.12 -17.60
C ASP A 27 -20.25 31.41 -16.24
N VAL A 28 -20.38 30.08 -16.21
CA VAL A 28 -19.94 29.27 -15.09
C VAL A 28 -18.41 29.28 -15.14
N LYS A 29 -17.81 30.31 -14.54
CA LYS A 29 -16.39 30.34 -14.25
C LYS A 29 -16.10 29.16 -13.33
N ASN A 30 -15.61 28.09 -13.92
CA ASN A 30 -15.06 26.92 -13.24
C ASN A 30 -13.85 27.41 -12.40
N LYS A 31 -14.12 27.84 -11.16
CA LYS A 31 -13.08 28.15 -10.18
C LYS A 31 -12.40 26.83 -9.88
N LYS A 32 -11.28 26.53 -10.57
CA LYS A 32 -10.30 25.56 -10.08
C LYS A 32 -10.04 25.88 -8.61
N GLN A 33 -10.56 25.05 -7.70
CA GLN A 33 -10.14 25.14 -6.31
C GLN A 33 -8.62 25.02 -6.29
N PRO A 34 -7.89 25.96 -5.68
CA PRO A 34 -6.46 25.80 -5.49
C PRO A 34 -6.27 24.52 -4.67
N GLY A 35 -5.53 23.57 -5.22
CA GLY A 35 -5.08 22.40 -4.46
C GLY A 35 -4.40 22.86 -3.17
N PRO A 36 -4.40 22.07 -2.11
CA PRO A 36 -3.83 22.47 -0.85
C PRO A 36 -2.41 22.98 -1.07
N LYS A 37 -2.16 24.23 -0.68
CA LYS A 37 -0.82 24.80 -0.60
C LYS A 37 -0.12 24.09 0.56
N ASN A 38 0.35 22.86 0.33
CA ASN A 38 1.24 22.19 1.27
C ASN A 38 2.56 22.94 1.19
N ALA A 39 2.87 23.72 2.22
CA ALA A 39 4.25 24.13 2.45
C ALA A 39 5.11 22.86 2.43
N ALA A 40 6.18 22.83 1.63
CA ALA A 40 7.05 21.68 1.54
C ALA A 40 7.56 21.35 2.95
N VAL A 41 7.13 20.22 3.50
CA VAL A 41 7.56 19.80 4.83
C VAL A 41 9.02 19.41 4.71
N ALA A 42 9.89 20.07 5.49
CA ALA A 42 11.33 19.81 5.41
C ALA A 42 11.64 18.41 5.95
N ILE A 43 12.50 17.68 5.24
CA ILE A 43 13.12 16.46 5.77
C ILE A 43 14.20 16.90 6.76
N PRO A 44 14.21 16.38 8.00
CA PRO A 44 15.26 16.70 8.97
C PRO A 44 16.66 16.39 8.41
N ALA A 45 17.64 17.20 8.73
CA ALA A 45 19.01 17.03 8.23
C ALA A 45 19.64 15.70 8.70
N ASP A 46 19.25 15.23 9.88
CA ASP A 46 19.64 13.96 10.50
C ASP A 46 18.76 12.78 10.10
N ALA A 47 17.84 12.96 9.15
CA ALA A 47 17.04 11.83 8.63
C ALA A 47 17.98 10.74 8.12
N TRP A 48 17.65 9.49 8.43
CA TRP A 48 18.43 8.34 7.97
C TRP A 48 18.55 8.33 6.45
N LYS A 49 19.76 8.05 5.99
CA LYS A 49 20.09 7.85 4.57
C LYS A 49 20.61 6.43 4.41
N ALA A 50 20.16 5.77 3.36
CA ALA A 50 20.68 4.45 3.01
C ALA A 50 22.19 4.53 2.72
N PRO A 51 22.97 3.53 3.12
CA PRO A 51 24.37 3.45 2.74
C PRO A 51 24.52 3.45 1.22
N ASP A 52 25.55 4.13 0.71
CA ASP A 52 25.87 4.09 -0.72
C ASP A 52 26.32 2.66 -1.10
N THR A 53 25.80 2.13 -2.18
CA THR A 53 26.12 0.78 -2.66
C THR A 53 27.60 0.58 -3.01
N VAL A 54 28.34 1.67 -3.29
CA VAL A 54 29.80 1.62 -3.48
C VAL A 54 30.54 1.21 -2.20
N THR A 55 29.93 1.38 -1.02
CA THR A 55 30.49 1.00 0.29
C THR A 55 30.29 -0.48 0.62
N ILE A 56 29.61 -1.24 -0.24
CA ILE A 56 29.48 -2.71 -0.05
C ILE A 56 30.88 -3.32 -0.14
N PRO A 57 31.35 -4.06 0.90
CA PRO A 57 32.71 -4.56 0.95
C PRO A 57 33.03 -5.49 -0.22
N ALA A 58 34.29 -5.66 -0.52
CA ALA A 58 34.77 -6.66 -1.46
C ALA A 58 34.67 -8.10 -0.86
N GLY A 59 34.82 -9.11 -1.71
CA GLY A 59 34.85 -10.52 -1.32
C GLY A 59 33.46 -11.11 -0.98
N LYS A 60 33.48 -12.30 -0.41
CA LYS A 60 32.28 -13.13 -0.19
C LYS A 60 31.17 -12.43 0.59
N ALA A 61 31.49 -11.62 1.60
CA ALA A 61 30.50 -10.88 2.36
C ALA A 61 29.78 -9.84 1.49
N GLY A 62 30.51 -9.09 0.69
CA GLY A 62 29.93 -8.12 -0.23
C GLY A 62 29.14 -8.76 -1.38
N GLU A 63 29.57 -9.90 -1.88
CA GLU A 63 28.80 -10.69 -2.86
C GLU A 63 27.45 -11.11 -2.31
N MET A 64 27.40 -11.59 -1.07
CA MET A 64 26.15 -11.93 -0.39
C MET A 64 25.23 -10.72 -0.23
N ILE A 65 25.76 -9.54 0.12
CA ILE A 65 24.99 -8.31 0.26
C ILE A 65 24.43 -7.88 -1.11
N ARG A 66 25.22 -7.90 -2.17
CA ARG A 66 24.76 -7.56 -3.55
C ARG A 66 23.70 -8.53 -4.03
N TYR A 67 23.91 -9.83 -3.79
CA TYR A 67 22.92 -10.85 -4.12
C TYR A 67 21.62 -10.65 -3.33
N GLY A 68 21.69 -10.31 -2.05
CA GLY A 68 20.52 -9.98 -1.24
C GLY A 68 19.73 -8.76 -1.76
N ARG A 69 20.45 -7.71 -2.20
CA ARG A 69 19.84 -6.55 -2.85
C ARG A 69 19.09 -6.93 -4.13
N GLU A 70 19.73 -7.76 -4.96
CA GLU A 70 19.15 -8.27 -6.20
C GLU A 70 17.87 -9.09 -5.92
N LEU A 71 17.91 -9.98 -4.94
CA LEU A 71 16.75 -10.77 -4.53
C LEU A 71 15.59 -9.90 -3.99
N ILE A 72 15.88 -8.83 -3.26
CA ILE A 72 14.85 -7.86 -2.77
C ILE A 72 14.22 -7.10 -3.95
N ALA A 73 15.05 -6.67 -4.89
CA ALA A 73 14.58 -5.90 -6.04
C ALA A 73 13.78 -6.78 -7.03
N HIS A 74 14.20 -8.01 -7.22
CA HIS A 74 13.68 -8.93 -8.24
C HIS A 74 13.22 -10.26 -7.65
N THR A 75 12.58 -10.25 -6.49
CA THR A 75 12.15 -11.44 -5.74
C THR A 75 11.42 -12.46 -6.62
N ALA A 76 10.53 -11.98 -7.48
CA ALA A 76 9.72 -12.83 -8.35
C ALA A 76 10.54 -13.62 -9.38
N ASN A 77 11.66 -13.06 -9.86
CA ASN A 77 12.53 -13.74 -10.84
C ASN A 77 13.24 -14.96 -10.24
N TYR A 78 13.44 -14.95 -8.92
CA TYR A 78 14.12 -16.02 -8.19
C TYR A 78 13.15 -16.90 -7.41
N LEU A 79 12.16 -16.31 -6.75
CA LEU A 79 11.29 -16.96 -5.77
C LEU A 79 9.80 -16.88 -6.10
N GLY A 80 9.42 -16.29 -7.25
CA GLY A 80 8.06 -16.17 -7.73
C GLY A 80 7.49 -17.46 -8.32
N PRO A 81 6.27 -17.42 -8.86
CA PRO A 81 5.62 -18.60 -9.48
C PRO A 81 6.41 -19.19 -10.66
N LYS A 82 7.22 -18.36 -11.33
CA LYS A 82 8.16 -18.76 -12.39
C LYS A 82 9.62 -18.51 -11.97
N GLY A 83 9.89 -18.53 -10.67
CA GLY A 83 11.21 -18.24 -10.11
C GLY A 83 12.25 -19.30 -10.46
N SER A 84 13.48 -18.86 -10.71
CA SER A 84 14.59 -19.74 -11.11
C SER A 84 15.16 -20.59 -9.98
N VAL A 85 14.87 -20.23 -8.71
CA VAL A 85 15.40 -20.89 -7.51
C VAL A 85 14.33 -21.70 -6.79
N ALA A 86 13.17 -21.09 -6.56
CA ALA A 86 12.05 -21.73 -5.86
C ALA A 86 10.73 -20.97 -6.18
N GLN A 87 9.59 -21.57 -5.80
CA GLN A 87 8.25 -21.01 -5.95
C GLN A 87 7.64 -20.74 -4.58
N LEU A 88 7.99 -19.59 -4.01
CA LEU A 88 7.65 -19.21 -2.63
C LEU A 88 6.73 -17.99 -2.52
N THR A 89 6.53 -17.23 -3.60
CA THR A 89 5.78 -15.97 -3.58
C THR A 89 4.72 -15.90 -4.67
N ASN A 90 3.86 -14.88 -4.60
CA ASN A 90 2.77 -14.62 -5.55
C ASN A 90 3.20 -13.88 -6.83
N GLY A 91 4.49 -13.65 -7.05
CA GLY A 91 5.00 -12.89 -8.20
C GLY A 91 5.26 -11.41 -7.92
N MET A 92 4.94 -10.91 -6.73
CA MET A 92 5.39 -9.59 -6.28
C MET A 92 6.85 -9.62 -5.83
N ASN A 93 7.52 -8.48 -5.94
CA ASN A 93 8.85 -8.23 -5.40
C ASN A 93 8.77 -7.56 -4.03
N CYS A 94 9.75 -7.80 -3.16
CA CYS A 94 9.82 -7.11 -1.86
C CYS A 94 9.82 -5.59 -2.04
N GLN A 95 10.51 -5.08 -3.07
CA GLN A 95 10.55 -3.64 -3.36
C GLN A 95 9.21 -3.04 -3.83
N ASN A 96 8.17 -3.83 -4.13
CA ASN A 96 6.85 -3.26 -4.41
C ASN A 96 6.23 -2.54 -3.19
N CYS A 97 6.65 -2.94 -1.97
CA CYS A 97 6.25 -2.30 -0.72
C CYS A 97 7.43 -1.66 0.02
N HIS A 98 8.67 -2.18 -0.17
CA HIS A 98 9.91 -1.67 0.38
C HIS A 98 10.67 -0.91 -0.71
N LEU A 99 10.18 0.28 -1.03
CA LEU A 99 10.57 1.04 -2.22
C LEU A 99 12.09 1.29 -2.29
N ASP A 100 12.61 1.33 -3.53
CA ASP A 100 14.02 1.51 -3.83
C ASP A 100 14.93 0.51 -3.10
N GLY A 101 14.52 -0.77 -3.11
CA GLY A 101 15.23 -1.83 -2.41
C GLY A 101 15.22 -1.65 -0.88
N GLY A 102 14.25 -0.92 -0.33
CA GLY A 102 14.13 -0.65 1.10
C GLY A 102 14.93 0.56 1.57
N SER A 103 15.24 1.51 0.68
CA SER A 103 15.96 2.74 1.03
C SER A 103 15.05 3.98 1.14
N HIS A 104 13.81 3.92 0.60
CA HIS A 104 12.93 5.07 0.46
C HIS A 104 12.29 5.50 1.79
N LEU A 105 12.38 6.80 2.13
CA LEU A 105 11.70 7.35 3.31
C LEU A 105 10.18 7.20 3.17
N PHE A 106 9.50 6.78 4.23
CA PHE A 106 8.07 6.46 4.26
C PHE A 106 7.63 5.35 3.30
N GLY A 107 8.57 4.73 2.57
CA GLY A 107 8.39 3.58 1.69
C GLY A 107 8.74 2.25 2.37
N ASN A 108 8.52 2.10 3.68
CA ASN A 108 8.85 0.90 4.48
C ASN A 108 10.34 0.52 4.36
N ASN A 109 11.26 1.46 4.58
CA ASN A 109 12.69 1.18 4.47
C ASN A 109 13.19 0.16 5.50
N PHE A 110 14.40 -0.38 5.27
CA PHE A 110 15.00 -1.41 6.12
C PHE A 110 15.90 -0.86 7.23
N ALA A 111 15.96 0.47 7.41
CA ALA A 111 16.87 1.12 8.35
C ALA A 111 16.91 0.45 9.74
N SER A 112 15.75 0.25 10.36
CA SER A 112 15.67 -0.31 11.72
C SER A 112 15.32 -1.79 11.76
N PHE A 113 15.24 -2.48 10.59
CA PHE A 113 14.74 -3.86 10.57
C PHE A 113 15.54 -4.75 11.52
N ILE A 114 16.84 -4.88 11.30
CA ILE A 114 17.71 -5.75 12.14
C ILE A 114 17.85 -5.19 13.56
N ALA A 115 17.99 -3.88 13.72
CA ALA A 115 18.12 -3.24 15.04
C ALA A 115 16.87 -3.41 15.94
N THR A 116 15.75 -3.78 15.37
CA THR A 116 14.51 -4.04 16.11
C THR A 116 14.54 -5.36 16.85
N TYR A 117 15.25 -6.37 16.34
CA TYR A 117 15.22 -7.74 16.85
C TYR A 117 16.46 -8.10 17.69
N PRO A 118 16.33 -9.08 18.62
CA PRO A 118 15.10 -9.80 19.02
C PRO A 118 14.13 -8.87 19.78
N LYS A 119 12.81 -9.09 19.69
CA LYS A 119 11.84 -8.32 20.46
C LYS A 119 10.62 -9.15 20.84
N MET A 120 10.02 -8.85 22.00
CA MET A 120 8.68 -9.34 22.32
C MET A 120 7.68 -8.83 21.29
N SER A 121 7.05 -9.74 20.57
CA SER A 121 6.08 -9.44 19.50
C SER A 121 4.66 -9.57 20.04
N PRO A 122 3.88 -8.49 20.10
CA PRO A 122 2.48 -8.58 20.48
C PRO A 122 1.66 -9.47 19.55
N ARG A 123 2.06 -9.61 18.28
CA ARG A 123 1.37 -10.46 17.31
C ARG A 123 1.53 -11.94 17.64
N SER A 124 2.74 -12.40 17.82
CA SER A 124 3.02 -13.83 18.10
C SER A 124 2.91 -14.20 19.57
N GLY A 125 2.93 -13.23 20.48
CA GLY A 125 2.97 -13.44 21.93
C GLY A 125 4.29 -13.98 22.46
N LYS A 126 5.36 -13.99 21.64
CA LYS A 126 6.70 -14.51 21.98
C LYS A 126 7.80 -13.55 21.51
N VAL A 127 9.03 -13.87 21.89
CA VAL A 127 10.20 -13.14 21.38
C VAL A 127 10.44 -13.58 19.93
N ASP A 128 10.25 -12.67 18.99
CA ASP A 128 10.58 -12.87 17.57
C ASP A 128 12.02 -12.43 17.31
N ILE A 129 12.73 -13.17 16.46
CA ILE A 129 14.00 -12.78 15.84
C ILE A 129 13.75 -12.22 14.43
N ALA A 130 14.77 -11.67 13.79
CA ALA A 130 14.64 -11.10 12.45
C ALA A 130 14.14 -12.11 11.41
N ASP A 131 14.61 -13.37 11.50
CA ASP A 131 14.23 -14.47 10.61
C ASP A 131 12.74 -14.80 10.73
N ASP A 132 12.17 -14.85 11.94
CA ASP A 132 10.73 -15.07 12.15
C ASP A 132 9.92 -13.99 11.44
N ARG A 133 10.33 -12.72 11.60
CA ARG A 133 9.64 -11.60 10.96
C ARG A 133 9.78 -11.65 9.44
N PHE A 134 10.91 -12.10 8.94
CA PHE A 134 11.16 -12.25 7.51
C PHE A 134 10.28 -13.35 6.90
N VAL A 135 10.16 -14.50 7.56
CA VAL A 135 9.23 -15.57 7.18
C VAL A 135 7.79 -15.08 7.09
N GLU A 136 7.34 -14.26 8.05
CA GLU A 136 6.00 -13.69 8.03
C GLU A 136 5.73 -12.77 6.83
N CYS A 137 6.77 -12.11 6.28
CA CYS A 137 6.61 -11.33 5.06
C CYS A 137 6.28 -12.22 3.84
N PHE A 138 6.91 -13.38 3.72
CA PHE A 138 6.59 -14.34 2.65
C PHE A 138 5.15 -14.85 2.77
N LYS A 139 4.74 -15.27 3.96
CA LYS A 139 3.42 -15.84 4.19
C LYS A 139 2.29 -14.83 4.00
N ARG A 140 2.50 -13.57 4.38
CA ARG A 140 1.47 -12.53 4.43
C ARG A 140 1.57 -11.53 3.27
N SER A 141 2.66 -10.80 3.18
CA SER A 141 2.81 -9.72 2.18
C SER A 141 2.98 -10.27 0.77
N LEU A 142 3.67 -11.39 0.62
CA LEU A 142 3.83 -12.07 -0.67
C LEU A 142 2.84 -13.24 -0.85
N SER A 143 1.89 -13.40 0.06
CA SER A 143 0.82 -14.42 0.03
C SER A 143 1.33 -15.81 -0.38
N GLY A 144 2.52 -16.18 0.12
CA GLY A 144 3.29 -17.34 -0.31
C GLY A 144 3.55 -18.35 0.80
N LYS A 145 4.61 -19.11 0.62
CA LYS A 145 5.03 -20.20 1.51
C LYS A 145 6.13 -19.74 2.46
N SER A 146 6.24 -20.40 3.62
CA SER A 146 7.37 -20.21 4.54
C SER A 146 8.67 -20.62 3.87
N PRO A 147 9.67 -19.73 3.76
CA PRO A 147 10.99 -20.10 3.28
C PRO A 147 11.75 -20.87 4.37
N ASP A 148 12.66 -21.72 3.94
CA ASP A 148 13.74 -22.23 4.79
C ASP A 148 14.78 -21.10 4.98
N THR A 149 14.92 -20.61 6.21
CA THR A 149 15.79 -19.47 6.51
C THR A 149 17.28 -19.79 6.37
N THR A 150 17.68 -21.08 6.33
CA THR A 150 19.07 -21.49 6.11
C THR A 150 19.53 -21.38 4.65
N ARG A 151 18.59 -21.22 3.73
CA ARG A 151 18.94 -21.08 2.30
C ARG A 151 19.78 -19.84 2.03
N LYS A 152 20.70 -19.99 1.08
CA LYS A 152 21.61 -18.91 0.65
C LYS A 152 20.85 -17.63 0.29
N GLU A 153 19.72 -17.74 -0.41
CA GLU A 153 18.92 -16.61 -0.84
C GLU A 153 18.37 -15.82 0.35
N ILE A 154 17.85 -16.52 1.35
CA ILE A 154 17.28 -15.89 2.54
C ILE A 154 18.37 -15.24 3.37
N GLN A 155 19.49 -15.94 3.57
CA GLN A 155 20.65 -15.38 4.26
C GLN A 155 21.25 -14.17 3.53
N ALA A 156 21.23 -14.15 2.19
CA ALA A 156 21.67 -13.01 1.39
C ALA A 156 20.74 -11.79 1.59
N MET A 157 19.41 -12.00 1.56
CA MET A 157 18.44 -10.92 1.81
C MET A 157 18.60 -10.34 3.23
N LEU A 158 18.79 -11.18 4.24
CA LEU A 158 19.06 -10.76 5.62
C LEU A 158 20.40 -10.03 5.75
N ALA A 159 21.44 -10.48 5.04
CA ALA A 159 22.75 -9.80 5.00
C ALA A 159 22.63 -8.38 4.39
N TYR A 160 21.85 -8.23 3.33
CA TYR A 160 21.55 -6.92 2.77
C TYR A 160 20.81 -6.02 3.76
N MET A 161 19.76 -6.52 4.41
CA MET A 161 19.01 -5.73 5.41
C MET A 161 19.88 -5.35 6.61
N LYS A 162 20.81 -6.23 7.02
CA LYS A 162 21.78 -5.96 8.08
C LYS A 162 22.75 -4.85 7.66
N TRP A 163 23.25 -4.89 6.44
CA TRP A 163 24.11 -3.85 5.89
C TRP A 163 23.41 -2.50 5.81
N MET A 164 22.12 -2.48 5.36
CA MET A 164 21.30 -1.25 5.29
C MET A 164 21.15 -0.56 6.64
N GLY A 165 21.03 -1.30 7.72
CA GLY A 165 20.79 -0.79 9.07
C GLY A 165 21.97 -0.92 10.02
N ASN A 166 23.21 -1.14 9.53
CA ASN A 166 24.36 -1.45 10.38
C ASN A 166 24.71 -0.38 11.41
N GLU A 167 24.44 0.88 11.11
CA GLU A 167 24.70 2.03 12.01
C GLU A 167 23.50 2.37 12.90
N VAL A 168 22.35 1.72 12.68
CA VAL A 168 21.13 2.03 13.41
C VAL A 168 21.15 1.36 14.78
N LYS A 169 21.13 2.19 15.82
CA LYS A 169 21.09 1.71 17.20
C LYS A 169 19.69 1.15 17.54
N ARG A 170 19.68 0.11 18.37
CA ARG A 170 18.42 -0.47 18.90
C ARG A 170 17.57 0.61 19.58
N GLY A 171 16.29 0.63 19.24
CA GLY A 171 15.34 1.59 19.82
C GLY A 171 15.39 2.99 19.18
N ALA A 172 16.26 3.24 18.21
CA ALA A 172 16.31 4.51 17.50
C ALA A 172 14.95 4.80 16.83
N LYS A 173 14.47 6.03 17.00
CA LYS A 173 13.29 6.55 16.31
C LYS A 173 13.75 7.31 15.08
N LEU A 174 13.67 6.68 13.93
CA LEU A 174 14.13 7.26 12.67
C LEU A 174 12.98 7.94 11.95
N PHE A 175 13.23 9.14 11.45
CA PHE A 175 12.30 9.84 10.56
C PHE A 175 12.10 9.03 9.28
N GLY A 176 10.84 8.85 8.87
CA GLY A 176 10.52 8.16 7.62
C GLY A 176 10.81 6.66 7.58
N ASN A 177 11.04 6.02 8.74
CA ASN A 177 11.40 4.60 8.83
C ASN A 177 10.28 3.61 8.40
N ALA A 178 9.02 4.01 8.54
CA ALA A 178 7.85 3.21 8.16
C ALA A 178 6.95 4.03 7.22
N THR A 179 5.67 3.70 7.14
CA THR A 179 4.69 4.57 6.52
C THR A 179 4.32 5.72 7.45
N GLU A 180 3.96 6.88 6.89
CA GLU A 180 3.51 8.02 7.68
C GLU A 180 2.27 7.67 8.50
N LYS A 181 2.19 8.21 9.72
CA LYS A 181 0.98 8.13 10.53
C LYS A 181 0.13 9.37 10.28
N LEU A 182 -0.83 9.22 9.39
CA LEU A 182 -1.73 10.32 9.04
C LEU A 182 -2.68 10.64 10.20
N PRO A 183 -3.10 11.90 10.35
CA PRO A 183 -4.21 12.26 11.26
C PRO A 183 -5.44 11.42 10.95
N TYR A 184 -6.15 10.98 11.99
CA TYR A 184 -7.41 10.25 11.82
C TYR A 184 -8.49 11.15 11.25
N LEU A 185 -9.32 10.61 10.38
CA LEU A 185 -10.53 11.27 9.92
C LEU A 185 -11.55 11.38 11.08
N SER A 186 -12.39 12.40 11.04
CA SER A 186 -13.51 12.56 11.96
C SER A 186 -14.67 11.58 11.70
N THR A 187 -14.72 11.03 10.47
CA THR A 187 -15.70 10.04 10.00
C THR A 187 -14.99 8.77 9.55
N ALA A 188 -15.74 7.73 9.26
CA ALA A 188 -15.19 6.56 8.59
C ALA A 188 -14.64 6.93 7.20
N ALA A 189 -13.57 6.25 6.77
CA ALA A 189 -13.06 6.37 5.42
C ALA A 189 -14.10 5.82 4.42
N ASP A 190 -14.30 6.54 3.33
CA ASP A 190 -15.38 6.33 2.35
C ASP A 190 -14.85 5.57 1.12
N THR A 191 -15.30 4.33 0.96
CA THR A 191 -14.89 3.48 -0.16
C THR A 191 -15.40 3.99 -1.51
N ALA A 192 -16.55 4.68 -1.57
CA ALA A 192 -17.06 5.24 -2.81
C ALA A 192 -16.19 6.42 -3.29
N LYS A 193 -15.82 7.33 -2.37
CA LYS A 193 -14.85 8.39 -2.66
C LYS A 193 -13.48 7.79 -3.02
N GLY A 194 -13.07 6.75 -2.31
CA GLY A 194 -11.82 6.03 -2.60
C GLY A 194 -11.80 5.43 -4.01
N ARG A 195 -12.92 4.90 -4.48
CA ARG A 195 -13.07 4.41 -5.87
C ARG A 195 -12.85 5.54 -6.88
N LEU A 196 -13.37 6.74 -6.63
CA LEU A 196 -13.14 7.88 -7.52
C LEU A 196 -11.65 8.26 -7.59
N VAL A 197 -10.95 8.27 -6.45
CA VAL A 197 -9.50 8.51 -6.40
C VAL A 197 -8.75 7.41 -7.15
N PHE A 198 -9.10 6.13 -6.94
CA PHE A 198 -8.48 5.00 -7.65
C PHE A 198 -8.62 5.14 -9.16
N VAL A 199 -9.84 5.41 -9.65
CA VAL A 199 -10.11 5.59 -11.09
C VAL A 199 -9.32 6.75 -11.67
N ALA A 200 -9.20 7.86 -10.94
CA ALA A 200 -8.53 9.06 -11.43
C ALA A 200 -6.99 8.98 -11.39
N LYS A 201 -6.42 8.27 -10.40
CA LYS A 201 -4.99 8.39 -10.08
C LYS A 201 -4.21 7.06 -10.02
N CYS A 202 -4.89 5.91 -10.03
CA CYS A 202 -4.24 4.62 -9.78
C CYS A 202 -4.41 3.60 -10.90
N LYS A 203 -5.61 3.54 -11.50
CA LYS A 203 -5.97 2.48 -12.45
C LYS A 203 -5.10 2.43 -13.71
N SER A 204 -4.55 3.57 -14.14
CA SER A 204 -3.69 3.65 -15.33
C SER A 204 -2.43 2.77 -15.22
N CYS A 205 -1.92 2.59 -13.99
CA CYS A 205 -0.78 1.73 -13.71
C CYS A 205 -1.19 0.37 -13.13
N HIS A 206 -2.13 0.36 -12.17
CA HIS A 206 -2.48 -0.86 -11.45
C HIS A 206 -3.59 -1.72 -12.09
N GLY A 207 -4.05 -1.34 -13.30
CA GLY A 207 -5.16 -2.03 -13.98
C GLY A 207 -6.54 -1.55 -13.51
N SER A 208 -7.55 -1.77 -14.35
CA SER A 208 -8.92 -1.31 -14.08
C SER A 208 -9.56 -1.98 -12.87
N ASN A 209 -9.16 -3.22 -12.59
CA ASN A 209 -9.60 -4.04 -11.47
C ASN A 209 -8.47 -4.24 -10.44
N GLY A 210 -7.45 -3.36 -10.41
CA GLY A 210 -6.33 -3.44 -9.48
C GLY A 210 -5.49 -4.73 -9.57
N GLU A 211 -5.58 -5.43 -10.69
CA GLU A 211 -4.93 -6.72 -10.97
C GLU A 211 -3.43 -6.61 -11.19
N GLY A 212 -2.93 -5.37 -11.31
CA GLY A 212 -1.54 -5.09 -11.64
C GLY A 212 -1.23 -5.29 -13.13
N VAL A 213 0.01 -4.99 -13.49
CA VAL A 213 0.53 -5.16 -14.85
C VAL A 213 1.83 -5.95 -14.78
N LEU A 214 1.88 -7.10 -15.44
CA LEU A 214 3.10 -7.89 -15.51
C LEU A 214 4.20 -7.14 -16.29
N ALA A 215 5.43 -7.34 -15.91
CA ALA A 215 6.60 -6.90 -16.66
C ALA A 215 6.74 -7.67 -17.99
N ALA A 216 7.59 -7.19 -18.89
CA ALA A 216 7.79 -7.81 -20.21
C ALA A 216 8.26 -9.28 -20.12
N ASP A 217 8.96 -9.64 -19.05
CA ASP A 217 9.42 -11.01 -18.78
C ASP A 217 8.31 -11.97 -18.33
N GLN A 218 7.10 -11.48 -18.06
CA GLN A 218 5.95 -12.25 -17.58
C GLN A 218 6.23 -13.05 -16.30
N LYS A 219 7.21 -12.65 -15.49
CA LYS A 219 7.62 -13.30 -14.23
C LYS A 219 7.32 -12.45 -13.02
N SER A 220 7.43 -11.14 -13.17
CA SER A 220 7.22 -10.17 -12.12
C SER A 220 6.18 -9.13 -12.53
N TYR A 221 5.78 -8.27 -11.61
CA TYR A 221 4.89 -7.15 -11.89
C TYR A 221 5.69 -5.86 -12.10
N ALA A 222 5.45 -5.18 -13.23
CA ALA A 222 5.87 -3.79 -13.44
C ALA A 222 5.10 -2.86 -12.49
N TYR A 223 3.79 -3.10 -12.35
CA TYR A 223 2.92 -2.45 -11.37
C TYR A 223 2.18 -3.53 -10.57
N PRO A 224 2.39 -3.62 -9.25
CA PRO A 224 1.87 -4.73 -8.46
C PRO A 224 0.35 -4.73 -8.36
N PRO A 225 -0.27 -5.92 -8.19
CA PRO A 225 -1.68 -6.04 -7.91
C PRO A 225 -2.00 -5.44 -6.52
N LEU A 226 -3.08 -4.68 -6.44
CA LEU A 226 -3.55 -4.06 -5.20
C LEU A 226 -4.56 -4.93 -4.47
N TRP A 227 -5.26 -5.81 -5.19
CA TRP A 227 -6.18 -6.83 -4.69
C TRP A 227 -6.26 -8.02 -5.65
N GLY A 228 -7.15 -8.97 -5.39
CA GLY A 228 -7.27 -10.20 -6.16
C GLY A 228 -6.26 -11.28 -5.76
N ALA A 229 -6.27 -12.39 -6.46
CA ALA A 229 -5.58 -13.63 -6.10
C ALA A 229 -4.04 -13.50 -5.96
N HIS A 230 -3.45 -12.55 -6.65
CA HIS A 230 -1.99 -12.36 -6.67
C HIS A 230 -1.50 -11.18 -5.81
N SER A 231 -2.40 -10.55 -5.04
CA SER A 231 -2.02 -9.48 -4.12
C SER A 231 -1.55 -10.01 -2.76
N TYR A 232 -1.16 -9.10 -1.87
CA TYR A 232 -0.97 -9.43 -0.46
C TYR A 232 -2.28 -9.93 0.17
N ASN A 233 -2.18 -10.83 1.15
CA ASN A 233 -3.35 -11.34 1.84
C ASN A 233 -3.80 -10.42 3.00
N ASP A 234 -4.94 -10.75 3.62
CA ASP A 234 -5.54 -9.95 4.69
C ASP A 234 -4.75 -10.01 6.01
N GLY A 235 -3.78 -10.92 6.16
CA GLY A 235 -2.82 -10.93 7.27
C GLY A 235 -1.62 -9.98 7.09
N ALA A 236 -1.48 -9.32 5.93
CA ALA A 236 -0.36 -8.44 5.62
C ALA A 236 -0.45 -7.10 6.36
N GLY A 237 0.73 -6.49 6.63
CA GLY A 237 0.80 -5.16 7.24
C GLY A 237 0.11 -4.06 6.44
N MET A 238 0.06 -4.18 5.12
CA MET A 238 -0.62 -3.23 4.22
C MET A 238 -2.15 -3.37 4.24
N TYR A 239 -2.69 -4.46 4.79
CA TYR A 239 -4.12 -4.59 5.01
C TYR A 239 -4.63 -3.71 6.17
N ARG A 240 -3.74 -3.24 7.03
CA ARG A 240 -4.05 -2.19 8.00
C ARG A 240 -4.18 -0.87 7.26
N ILE A 241 -5.39 -0.31 7.30
CA ILE A 241 -5.75 0.88 6.50
C ILE A 241 -4.83 2.08 6.78
N GLY A 242 -4.43 2.29 8.05
CA GLY A 242 -3.52 3.38 8.42
C GLY A 242 -2.12 3.25 7.79
N ASN A 243 -1.62 2.01 7.62
CA ASN A 243 -0.35 1.79 6.95
C ASN A 243 -0.47 2.04 5.44
N LEU A 244 -1.55 1.55 4.81
CA LEU A 244 -1.77 1.76 3.38
C LEU A 244 -2.01 3.24 3.08
N ALA A 245 -2.81 3.95 3.88
CA ALA A 245 -3.05 5.38 3.72
C ALA A 245 -1.75 6.19 3.77
N GLY A 246 -0.90 5.96 4.79
CA GLY A 246 0.40 6.63 4.88
C GLY A 246 1.35 6.26 3.75
N PHE A 247 1.31 5.02 3.26
CA PHE A 247 2.12 4.59 2.12
C PHE A 247 1.70 5.31 0.84
N VAL A 248 0.41 5.28 0.48
CA VAL A 248 -0.06 5.89 -0.77
C VAL A 248 0.08 7.41 -0.75
N LYS A 249 -0.07 8.04 0.41
CA LYS A 249 0.11 9.50 0.58
C LYS A 249 1.47 9.97 0.08
N ASN A 250 2.53 9.28 0.43
CA ASN A 250 3.90 9.72 0.21
C ASN A 250 4.58 9.11 -1.01
N ASN A 251 3.99 8.06 -1.60
CA ASN A 251 4.66 7.30 -2.64
C ASN A 251 3.81 7.12 -3.91
N MET A 252 2.52 7.46 -3.87
CA MET A 252 1.60 7.23 -4.98
C MET A 252 0.74 8.48 -5.27
N PRO A 253 0.35 8.72 -6.54
CA PRO A 253 0.85 8.03 -7.74
C PRO A 253 2.35 8.29 -7.98
N PHE A 254 2.91 7.63 -9.01
CA PHE A 254 4.34 7.79 -9.35
C PHE A 254 4.78 9.26 -9.39
N GLY A 255 5.91 9.56 -8.76
CA GLY A 255 6.43 10.91 -8.58
C GLY A 255 5.91 11.65 -7.35
N ALA A 256 4.99 11.06 -6.57
CA ALA A 256 4.68 11.57 -5.24
C ALA A 256 5.85 11.35 -4.28
N THR A 257 6.05 12.30 -3.37
CA THR A 257 7.02 12.19 -2.28
C THR A 257 6.42 12.77 -1.00
N TYR A 258 7.04 12.51 0.14
CA TYR A 258 6.66 13.14 1.40
C TYR A 258 6.61 14.69 1.31
N GLN A 259 7.55 15.29 0.59
CA GLN A 259 7.62 16.75 0.39
C GLN A 259 6.62 17.27 -0.66
N LYS A 260 6.22 16.42 -1.61
CA LYS A 260 5.30 16.77 -2.70
C LYS A 260 4.22 15.69 -2.86
N PRO A 261 3.36 15.48 -1.85
CA PRO A 261 2.29 14.50 -1.97
C PRO A 261 1.27 14.93 -3.01
N GLN A 262 0.74 13.96 -3.76
CA GLN A 262 -0.29 14.19 -4.79
C GLN A 262 -1.70 13.84 -4.31
N LEU A 263 -1.81 13.33 -3.08
CA LEU A 263 -3.07 13.01 -2.42
C LEU A 263 -3.24 13.90 -1.18
N SER A 264 -4.45 14.34 -0.90
CA SER A 264 -4.81 14.84 0.45
C SER A 264 -4.83 13.68 1.45
N ASN A 265 -4.90 13.99 2.75
CA ASN A 265 -5.08 12.95 3.77
C ASN A 265 -6.39 12.18 3.56
N ASP A 266 -7.48 12.89 3.25
CA ASP A 266 -8.79 12.29 3.01
C ASP A 266 -8.77 11.37 1.79
N GLU A 267 -8.15 11.79 0.67
CA GLU A 267 -7.97 10.95 -0.52
C GLU A 267 -7.15 9.69 -0.20
N ALA A 268 -6.07 9.82 0.59
CA ALA A 268 -5.23 8.70 0.98
C ALA A 268 -5.99 7.68 1.86
N TRP A 269 -6.74 8.14 2.85
CA TRP A 269 -7.61 7.28 3.67
C TRP A 269 -8.70 6.60 2.85
N ASN A 270 -9.40 7.37 2.01
CA ASN A 270 -10.51 6.86 1.21
C ASN A 270 -10.05 5.83 0.17
N VAL A 271 -8.94 6.09 -0.54
CA VAL A 271 -8.42 5.12 -1.52
C VAL A 271 -7.86 3.87 -0.83
N ALA A 272 -7.26 4.00 0.35
CA ALA A 272 -6.84 2.85 1.15
C ALA A 272 -8.05 2.01 1.60
N ALA A 273 -9.15 2.64 2.00
CA ALA A 273 -10.41 1.97 2.32
C ALA A 273 -10.96 1.21 1.12
N PHE A 274 -10.99 1.84 -0.06
CA PHE A 274 -11.44 1.20 -1.29
C PHE A 274 -10.58 -0.01 -1.64
N ILE A 275 -9.25 0.12 -1.64
CA ILE A 275 -8.33 -0.99 -1.96
C ILE A 275 -8.49 -2.14 -0.96
N ASN A 276 -8.59 -1.84 0.34
CA ASN A 276 -8.72 -2.88 1.37
C ASN A 276 -10.15 -3.45 1.52
N SER A 277 -11.14 -2.87 0.85
CA SER A 277 -12.48 -3.48 0.73
C SER A 277 -12.58 -4.52 -0.38
N GLN A 278 -11.60 -4.59 -1.29
CA GLN A 278 -11.64 -5.50 -2.42
C GLN A 278 -11.21 -6.92 -2.03
N PRO A 279 -11.68 -7.96 -2.75
CA PRO A 279 -11.34 -9.36 -2.49
C PRO A 279 -9.83 -9.60 -2.59
N ARG A 280 -9.30 -10.45 -1.70
CA ARG A 280 -7.89 -10.86 -1.67
C ARG A 280 -7.73 -12.22 -1.00
N PRO A 281 -6.55 -12.88 -1.09
CA PRO A 281 -6.32 -14.13 -0.39
C PRO A 281 -6.51 -13.97 1.12
N HIS A 282 -7.11 -14.97 1.76
CA HIS A 282 -7.27 -15.02 3.19
C HIS A 282 -6.06 -15.63 3.87
N PHE A 283 -5.72 -15.15 5.06
CA PHE A 283 -4.70 -15.69 5.95
C PHE A 283 -5.32 -16.04 7.29
N ASP A 284 -5.07 -17.25 7.81
CA ASP A 284 -5.52 -17.63 9.14
C ASP A 284 -4.82 -16.80 10.23
N ASN A 285 -5.54 -15.84 10.76
CA ASN A 285 -5.10 -14.93 11.83
C ASN A 285 -5.51 -15.42 13.22
N SER A 286 -6.08 -16.60 13.38
CA SER A 286 -6.67 -17.10 14.64
C SER A 286 -5.68 -17.18 15.80
N LYS A 287 -4.38 -17.34 15.49
CA LYS A 287 -3.30 -17.38 16.48
C LYS A 287 -2.58 -16.04 16.69
N ASP A 288 -2.98 -15.00 15.96
CA ASP A 288 -2.40 -13.69 16.09
C ASP A 288 -2.99 -12.95 17.29
N TRP A 289 -2.15 -12.14 17.95
CA TRP A 289 -2.56 -11.24 19.03
C TRP A 289 -3.17 -11.96 20.25
N PRO A 290 -2.46 -12.90 20.88
CA PRO A 290 -2.95 -13.60 22.07
C PRO A 290 -3.32 -12.64 23.22
N ALA A 291 -2.64 -11.49 23.31
CA ALA A 291 -3.04 -10.36 24.16
C ALA A 291 -3.86 -9.38 23.30
N ILE A 292 -5.18 -9.51 23.32
CA ILE A 292 -6.09 -8.75 22.44
C ILE A 292 -6.04 -7.22 22.71
N ASP A 293 -5.69 -6.81 23.93
CA ASP A 293 -5.50 -5.41 24.35
C ASP A 293 -4.27 -4.74 23.69
N LYS A 294 -3.37 -5.54 23.09
CA LYS A 294 -2.21 -5.06 22.32
C LYS A 294 -2.44 -5.05 20.81
N LYS A 295 -3.64 -5.42 20.38
CA LYS A 295 -4.00 -5.43 18.95
C LYS A 295 -4.07 -4.00 18.40
N PRO A 296 -3.56 -3.75 17.18
CA PRO A 296 -3.73 -2.44 16.52
C PRO A 296 -5.19 -2.09 16.29
N ILE A 297 -5.53 -0.81 16.46
CA ILE A 297 -6.92 -0.32 16.33
C ILE A 297 -7.50 -0.41 14.91
N ASP A 298 -6.65 -0.54 13.91
CA ASP A 298 -7.00 -0.65 12.50
C ASP A 298 -6.80 -2.07 11.95
N LEU A 299 -6.96 -3.08 12.80
CA LEU A 299 -6.94 -4.49 12.42
C LEU A 299 -8.38 -5.04 12.41
N PRO A 300 -8.97 -5.34 11.23
CA PRO A 300 -10.39 -5.64 11.12
C PRO A 300 -10.70 -7.14 11.35
N PHE A 301 -10.18 -7.70 12.43
CA PHE A 301 -10.42 -9.10 12.83
C PHE A 301 -10.64 -9.15 14.33
N GLY A 302 -11.82 -9.59 14.75
CA GLY A 302 -12.11 -9.87 16.16
C GLY A 302 -11.26 -11.00 16.75
N PRO A 303 -11.35 -11.28 18.03
CA PRO A 303 -12.03 -10.46 19.04
C PRO A 303 -11.31 -9.16 19.34
N TYR A 304 -12.01 -8.18 19.90
CA TYR A 304 -11.46 -6.88 20.33
C TYR A 304 -11.51 -6.75 21.86
N ALA A 305 -10.59 -5.94 22.41
CA ALA A 305 -10.58 -5.61 23.81
C ALA A 305 -11.59 -4.50 24.17
N ASP A 306 -12.06 -3.79 23.18
CA ASP A 306 -13.01 -2.68 23.26
C ASP A 306 -14.40 -3.09 22.72
N GLY A 307 -15.36 -2.17 22.81
CA GLY A 307 -16.74 -2.40 22.35
C GLY A 307 -17.02 -1.87 20.93
N PHE A 308 -16.00 -1.49 20.17
CA PHE A 308 -16.20 -0.97 18.83
C PHE A 308 -16.39 -2.09 17.80
N SER A 309 -17.13 -1.80 16.73
CA SER A 309 -17.45 -2.78 15.70
C SER A 309 -16.25 -3.11 14.79
N GLU A 310 -16.27 -4.28 14.17
CA GLU A 310 -15.29 -4.66 13.14
C GLU A 310 -15.26 -3.63 12.00
N HIS A 311 -16.43 -3.13 11.60
CA HIS A 311 -16.52 -2.07 10.59
C HIS A 311 -15.72 -0.82 11.01
N GLN A 312 -15.80 -0.43 12.29
CA GLN A 312 -15.05 0.72 12.79
C GLN A 312 -13.55 0.43 12.87
N HIS A 313 -13.15 -0.79 13.25
CA HIS A 313 -11.75 -1.24 13.18
C HIS A 313 -11.23 -1.33 11.73
N LYS A 314 -12.11 -1.49 10.74
CA LYS A 314 -11.73 -1.56 9.33
C LYS A 314 -11.62 -0.19 8.68
N PHE A 315 -12.55 0.72 8.95
CA PHE A 315 -12.68 1.98 8.21
C PHE A 315 -12.63 3.24 9.08
N GLY A 316 -12.60 3.09 10.40
CA GLY A 316 -12.69 4.21 11.34
C GLY A 316 -14.16 4.63 11.62
N PRO A 317 -14.41 5.78 12.27
CA PRO A 317 -13.38 6.71 12.74
C PRO A 317 -12.52 6.10 13.87
N PHE A 318 -11.20 6.27 13.76
CA PHE A 318 -10.25 5.62 14.69
C PHE A 318 -10.00 6.42 15.97
N LYS A 319 -10.30 7.72 15.97
CA LYS A 319 -10.06 8.56 17.16
C LYS A 319 -10.79 8.05 18.41
N PRO A 320 -12.09 7.65 18.36
CA PRO A 320 -12.76 7.09 19.53
C PRO A 320 -12.06 5.84 20.09
N ILE A 321 -11.60 4.93 19.22
CA ILE A 321 -10.86 3.73 19.62
C ILE A 321 -9.53 4.11 20.28
N ALA A 322 -8.78 5.03 19.66
CA ALA A 322 -7.51 5.50 20.19
C ALA A 322 -7.67 6.21 21.56
N ASP A 323 -8.75 6.96 21.74
CA ASP A 323 -9.04 7.63 23.02
C ASP A 323 -9.45 6.60 24.10
N TRP A 324 -10.23 5.58 23.74
CA TRP A 324 -10.55 4.47 24.62
C TRP A 324 -9.28 3.73 25.08
N GLN A 325 -8.34 3.42 24.17
CA GLN A 325 -7.06 2.77 24.53
C GLN A 325 -6.20 3.60 25.50
N LYS A 326 -6.25 4.93 25.43
CA LYS A 326 -5.52 5.80 26.38
C LYS A 326 -6.08 5.68 27.80
N THR A 327 -7.38 5.52 27.94
CA THR A 327 -8.06 5.37 29.25
C THR A 327 -8.06 3.92 29.75
N HIS A 328 -7.80 2.95 28.86
CA HIS A 328 -7.73 1.52 29.18
C HIS A 328 -6.37 0.95 28.72
N PRO A 329 -5.26 1.39 29.33
CA PRO A 329 -3.93 0.98 28.90
C PRO A 329 -3.74 -0.53 29.08
N SER A 330 -3.08 -1.16 28.12
CA SER A 330 -2.71 -2.58 28.19
C SER A 330 -1.91 -2.87 29.46
N LYS A 331 -2.21 -3.99 30.11
CA LYS A 331 -1.45 -4.42 31.28
C LYS A 331 0.03 -4.56 30.91
N LYS A 332 0.92 -3.97 31.70
CA LYS A 332 2.36 -4.19 31.56
C LYS A 332 2.62 -5.67 31.82
N SER A 333 3.06 -6.39 30.80
CA SER A 333 3.58 -7.78 30.90
C SER A 333 5.00 -7.76 31.35
#